data_a7700b44031108a3bb0528ebd54af2a4
#
_entry.id   a7700b44031108a3bb0528ebd54af2a4
#
_cell.length_a   1.000
_cell.length_b   1.000
_cell.length_c   1.000
_cell.angle_alpha   90.00
_cell.angle_beta   90.00
_cell.angle_gamma   90.00
#
_symmetry.space_group_name_H-M   'P 1'
#
loop_
_entity.id
_entity.type
_entity.pdbx_description
1 polymer ?
#
loop_
_entity_poly.entity_id
_entity_poly.type
_entity_poly.pdbx_seq_one_letter_code
_entity_poly.pdbx_strand_id
1 'polypeptide(L)'
;MLRVRAWEYRQLPNMVRVNGPTRPQKARSLGYKAKQGYVVYRVAVRRGGRKRPNPKGIVYGKPKHHGINQLKFARNLRSVAEERVGRRCANLRVLNSYWINQDSTYKYFEVILCDPQHNAIRKDPRINWIVNSVHQRRECRGLTSAGKASRGLKAGHKMRGSRFAGWKR
;
A
#
# COMPACT_ATOMS: atom_id res chain seq x y z
N MET A 1 20.94 11.78 7.73
CA MET A 1 20.72 10.35 7.36
C MET A 1 19.57 10.15 6.38
N LEU A 2 18.34 10.63 6.62
CA LEU A 2 17.20 10.46 5.70
C LEU A 2 17.43 11.07 4.31
N ARG A 3 18.09 12.23 4.22
CA ARG A 3 18.42 12.86 2.93
C ARG A 3 19.37 12.02 2.09
N VAL A 4 20.37 11.41 2.71
CA VAL A 4 21.32 10.52 2.03
C VAL A 4 20.62 9.26 1.52
N ARG A 5 19.75 8.67 2.33
CA ARG A 5 18.91 7.53 1.91
C ARG A 5 17.97 7.89 0.77
N ALA A 6 17.34 9.06 0.79
CA ALA A 6 16.50 9.51 -0.31
C ALA A 6 17.29 9.66 -1.62
N TRP A 7 18.50 10.21 -1.53
CA TRP A 7 19.42 10.29 -2.67
C TRP A 7 19.73 8.90 -3.23
N GLU A 8 20.07 7.94 -2.37
CA GLU A 8 20.32 6.55 -2.76
C GLU A 8 19.09 5.92 -3.45
N TYR A 9 17.92 6.10 -2.87
CA TYR A 9 16.68 5.52 -3.40
C TYR A 9 16.31 6.08 -4.77
N ARG A 10 16.66 7.34 -5.06
CA ARG A 10 16.44 7.93 -6.39
C ARG A 10 17.34 7.32 -7.46
N GLN A 11 18.52 6.81 -7.09
CA GLN A 11 19.45 6.17 -8.05
C GLN A 11 19.01 4.74 -8.41
N LEU A 12 18.19 4.13 -7.60
CA LEU A 12 17.74 2.75 -7.76
C LEU A 12 16.40 2.67 -8.49
N PRO A 13 16.06 1.50 -9.07
CA PRO A 13 14.73 1.29 -9.65
C PRO A 13 13.60 1.55 -8.64
N ASN A 14 12.41 1.90 -9.16
CA ASN A 14 11.23 2.20 -8.33
C ASN A 14 10.75 1.04 -7.46
N MET A 15 11.17 -0.17 -7.75
CA MET A 15 10.80 -1.37 -6.99
C MET A 15 12.03 -2.28 -6.87
N VAL A 16 12.52 -2.43 -5.65
CA VAL A 16 13.73 -3.19 -5.34
C VAL A 16 13.44 -4.15 -4.19
N ARG A 17 13.86 -5.40 -4.33
CA ARG A 17 13.91 -6.33 -3.21
C ARG A 17 15.02 -5.92 -2.25
N VAL A 18 14.73 -5.86 -0.95
CA VAL A 18 15.72 -5.56 0.09
C VAL A 18 15.98 -6.80 0.94
N ASN A 19 17.20 -6.91 1.45
CA ASN A 19 17.60 -8.07 2.26
C ASN A 19 16.92 -8.11 3.63
N GLY A 20 16.51 -6.95 4.13
CA GLY A 20 15.81 -6.83 5.40
C GLY A 20 15.14 -5.48 5.55
N PRO A 21 14.28 -5.31 6.56
CA PRO A 21 13.56 -4.07 6.78
C PRO A 21 14.51 -2.95 7.22
N THR A 22 14.35 -1.76 6.64
CA THR A 22 15.07 -0.54 7.05
C THR A 22 14.65 -0.06 8.44
N ARG A 23 13.42 -0.38 8.83
CA ARG A 23 12.85 -0.09 10.15
C ARG A 23 12.41 -1.38 10.83
N PRO A 24 13.34 -2.14 11.46
CA PRO A 24 13.05 -3.49 11.98
C PRO A 24 11.91 -3.52 13.00
N GLN A 25 11.89 -2.59 13.94
CA GLN A 25 10.85 -2.52 14.97
C GLN A 25 9.46 -2.25 14.36
N LYS A 26 9.39 -1.34 13.37
CA LYS A 26 8.13 -1.06 12.66
C LYS A 26 7.65 -2.26 11.86
N ALA A 27 8.55 -2.92 11.15
CA ALA A 27 8.23 -4.13 10.41
C ALA A 27 7.68 -5.23 11.34
N ARG A 28 8.35 -5.46 12.48
CA ARG A 28 7.91 -6.46 13.47
C ARG A 28 6.53 -6.14 14.06
N SER A 29 6.25 -4.89 14.37
CA SER A 29 4.94 -4.47 14.87
C SER A 29 3.81 -4.68 13.85
N LEU A 30 4.15 -4.75 12.56
CA LEU A 30 3.21 -5.00 11.46
C LEU A 30 3.15 -6.48 11.04
N GLY A 31 3.82 -7.37 11.78
CA GLY A 31 3.75 -8.81 11.56
C GLY A 31 4.97 -9.44 10.89
N TYR A 32 6.01 -8.67 10.56
CA TYR A 32 7.24 -9.21 9.98
C TYR A 32 7.99 -10.12 10.97
N LYS A 33 8.53 -11.21 10.46
CA LYS A 33 9.48 -12.09 11.15
C LYS A 33 10.71 -12.31 10.28
N ALA A 34 11.90 -12.33 10.91
CA ALA A 34 13.18 -12.58 10.24
C ALA A 34 13.39 -14.08 10.04
N LYS A 35 12.56 -14.68 9.20
CA LYS A 35 12.65 -16.11 8.83
C LYS A 35 12.32 -16.29 7.36
N GLN A 36 12.65 -17.44 6.82
CA GLN A 36 12.31 -17.81 5.45
C GLN A 36 10.79 -17.71 5.21
N GLY A 37 10.41 -17.31 4.02
CA GLY A 37 9.02 -17.09 3.64
C GLY A 37 8.55 -15.65 3.78
N TYR A 38 9.29 -14.78 4.46
CA TYR A 38 9.03 -13.34 4.48
C TYR A 38 9.96 -12.61 3.51
N VAL A 39 9.40 -11.68 2.76
CA VAL A 39 10.12 -10.88 1.76
C VAL A 39 9.73 -9.42 1.93
N VAL A 40 10.69 -8.52 1.74
CA VAL A 40 10.45 -7.08 1.81
C VAL A 40 10.86 -6.42 0.49
N TYR A 41 9.97 -5.59 -0.05
CA TYR A 41 10.24 -4.77 -1.23
C TYR A 41 10.14 -3.29 -0.87
N ARG A 42 11.11 -2.50 -1.32
CA ARG A 42 11.06 -1.05 -1.28
C ARG A 42 10.44 -0.53 -2.56
N VAL A 43 9.50 0.38 -2.43
CA VAL A 43 8.76 0.96 -3.55
C VAL A 43 8.76 2.47 -3.49
N ALA A 44 9.10 3.11 -4.59
CA ALA A 44 8.92 4.54 -4.81
C ALA A 44 7.58 4.79 -5.49
N VAL A 45 6.79 5.70 -4.93
CA VAL A 45 5.51 6.14 -5.52
C VAL A 45 5.53 7.64 -5.67
N ARG A 46 5.24 8.13 -6.86
CA ARG A 46 5.24 9.55 -7.14
C ARG A 46 4.14 10.26 -6.34
N ARG A 47 4.49 11.39 -5.75
CA ARG A 47 3.56 12.24 -4.99
C ARG A 47 2.68 13.07 -5.93
N GLY A 48 1.64 13.61 -5.38
CA GLY A 48 0.71 14.51 -6.07
C GLY A 48 -0.73 14.05 -6.02
N GLY A 49 -1.60 14.84 -6.61
CA GLY A 49 -3.03 14.55 -6.73
C GLY A 49 -3.34 13.70 -7.96
N ARG A 50 -4.62 13.59 -8.26
CA ARG A 50 -5.12 12.91 -9.46
C ARG A 50 -5.71 13.94 -10.42
N LYS A 51 -4.96 14.28 -11.45
CA LYS A 51 -5.49 15.10 -12.53
C LYS A 51 -6.54 14.31 -13.32
N ARG A 52 -7.71 14.93 -13.56
CA ARG A 52 -8.75 14.29 -14.36
C ARG A 52 -8.28 14.16 -15.81
N PRO A 53 -8.37 12.99 -16.43
CA PRO A 53 -7.91 12.76 -17.80
C PRO A 53 -8.96 13.23 -18.82
N ASN A 54 -9.22 14.53 -18.87
CA ASN A 54 -10.15 15.11 -19.83
C ASN A 54 -9.39 15.92 -20.88
N PRO A 55 -9.64 15.73 -22.19
CA PRO A 55 -9.01 16.50 -23.25
C PRO A 55 -9.28 18.01 -23.07
N LYS A 56 -8.23 18.82 -23.21
CA LYS A 56 -8.28 20.28 -23.09
C LYS A 56 -8.86 20.82 -21.76
N GLY A 57 -8.96 19.96 -20.73
CA GLY A 57 -9.55 20.32 -19.44
C GLY A 57 -11.06 20.63 -19.50
N ILE A 58 -11.75 20.15 -20.52
CA ILE A 58 -13.18 20.42 -20.71
C ILE A 58 -13.99 19.29 -20.06
N VAL A 59 -14.90 19.69 -19.16
CA VAL A 59 -15.90 18.81 -18.54
C VAL A 59 -17.28 19.34 -18.89
N TYR A 60 -18.02 18.55 -19.62
CA TYR A 60 -19.42 18.84 -19.93
C TYR A 60 -20.30 18.43 -18.76
N GLY A 61 -21.08 19.37 -18.20
CA GLY A 61 -21.93 19.09 -17.06
C GLY A 61 -22.07 20.30 -16.13
N LYS A 62 -22.55 20.04 -14.91
CA LYS A 62 -22.79 21.09 -13.91
C LYS A 62 -21.47 21.63 -13.37
N PRO A 63 -21.39 22.97 -13.06
CA PRO A 63 -20.15 23.63 -12.61
C PRO A 63 -19.44 22.95 -11.43
N LYS A 64 -20.16 22.35 -10.49
CA LYS A 64 -19.56 21.66 -9.33
C LYS A 64 -18.67 20.48 -9.71
N HIS A 65 -18.80 19.95 -10.91
CA HIS A 65 -18.04 18.82 -11.43
C HIS A 65 -16.94 19.21 -12.42
N HIS A 66 -16.71 20.50 -12.66
CA HIS A 66 -15.74 21.01 -13.63
C HIS A 66 -14.27 20.89 -13.17
N GLY A 67 -14.01 20.52 -11.92
CA GLY A 67 -12.65 20.43 -11.37
C GLY A 67 -11.76 19.44 -12.12
N ILE A 68 -10.51 19.84 -12.39
CA ILE A 68 -9.51 19.05 -13.12
C ILE A 68 -8.24 18.82 -12.28
N ASN A 69 -7.62 19.91 -11.77
CA ASN A 69 -6.26 19.88 -11.26
C ASN A 69 -6.15 19.57 -9.74
N GLN A 70 -7.20 19.84 -8.97
CA GLN A 70 -7.18 19.75 -7.51
C GLN A 70 -7.89 18.52 -6.97
N LEU A 71 -8.19 17.56 -7.80
CA LEU A 71 -8.80 16.30 -7.40
C LEU A 71 -7.79 15.44 -6.62
N LYS A 72 -8.30 14.72 -5.63
CA LYS A 72 -7.50 13.84 -4.77
C LYS A 72 -7.89 12.38 -5.05
N PHE A 73 -6.86 11.52 -5.12
CA PHE A 73 -7.10 10.09 -5.21
C PHE A 73 -7.65 9.57 -3.87
N ALA A 74 -8.67 8.76 -3.91
CA ALA A 74 -9.33 8.25 -2.70
C ALA A 74 -8.45 7.30 -1.89
N ARG A 75 -7.58 6.55 -2.57
CA ARG A 75 -6.62 5.64 -1.94
C ARG A 75 -5.34 6.39 -1.58
N ASN A 76 -4.71 6.01 -0.46
CA ASN A 76 -3.41 6.55 -0.08
C ASN A 76 -2.27 5.95 -0.93
N LEU A 77 -1.13 6.63 -0.98
CA LEU A 77 0.03 6.18 -1.78
C LEU A 77 0.62 4.87 -1.26
N ARG A 78 0.47 4.58 0.02
CA ARG A 78 0.87 3.31 0.61
C ARG A 78 0.09 2.13 0.01
N SER A 79 -1.21 2.29 -0.17
CA SER A 79 -2.05 1.30 -0.85
C SER A 79 -1.64 1.10 -2.31
N VAL A 80 -1.25 2.18 -3.00
CA VAL A 80 -0.73 2.09 -4.37
C VAL A 80 0.57 1.30 -4.43
N ALA A 81 1.47 1.52 -3.46
CA ALA A 81 2.72 0.76 -3.36
C ALA A 81 2.46 -0.73 -3.18
N GLU A 82 1.56 -1.11 -2.27
CA GLU A 82 1.15 -2.49 -2.05
C GLU A 82 0.60 -3.15 -3.33
N GLU A 83 -0.26 -2.45 -4.06
CA GLU A 83 -0.83 -2.94 -5.31
C GLU A 83 0.23 -3.20 -6.38
N ARG A 84 1.16 -2.27 -6.55
CA ARG A 84 2.24 -2.42 -7.55
C ARG A 84 3.12 -3.63 -7.25
N VAL A 85 3.50 -3.82 -5.98
CA VAL A 85 4.28 -5.00 -5.57
C VAL A 85 3.47 -6.27 -5.74
N GLY A 86 2.22 -6.27 -5.35
CA GLY A 86 1.35 -7.44 -5.49
C GLY A 86 1.16 -7.87 -6.94
N ARG A 87 1.12 -6.93 -7.87
CA ARG A 87 1.08 -7.25 -9.33
C ARG A 87 2.38 -7.86 -9.82
N ARG A 88 3.52 -7.35 -9.38
CA ARG A 88 4.83 -7.87 -9.77
C ARG A 88 5.12 -9.23 -9.14
N CYS A 89 4.78 -9.40 -7.88
CA CYS A 89 4.99 -10.63 -7.12
C CYS A 89 3.66 -11.37 -6.90
N ALA A 90 3.05 -11.82 -7.98
CA ALA A 90 1.70 -12.39 -7.97
C ALA A 90 1.57 -13.68 -7.14
N ASN A 91 2.67 -14.39 -6.97
CA ASN A 91 2.77 -15.62 -6.17
C ASN A 91 2.87 -15.36 -4.65
N LEU A 92 3.18 -14.13 -4.26
CA LEU A 92 3.30 -13.75 -2.85
C LEU A 92 2.02 -13.10 -2.32
N ARG A 93 1.84 -13.14 -1.00
CA ARG A 93 0.74 -12.46 -0.32
C ARG A 93 1.24 -11.19 0.34
N VAL A 94 0.61 -10.06 0.08
CA VAL A 94 0.91 -8.80 0.77
C VAL A 94 0.35 -8.86 2.19
N LEU A 95 1.24 -8.74 3.17
CA LEU A 95 0.87 -8.70 4.58
C LEU A 95 0.54 -7.28 5.02
N ASN A 96 1.50 -6.37 4.88
CA ASN A 96 1.38 -4.98 5.30
C ASN A 96 2.48 -4.12 4.66
N SER A 97 2.48 -2.83 4.95
CA SER A 97 3.48 -1.87 4.46
C SER A 97 3.70 -0.74 5.46
N TYR A 98 4.78 0.01 5.29
CA TYR A 98 5.09 1.19 6.13
C TYR A 98 5.94 2.19 5.36
N TRP A 99 5.85 3.44 5.79
CA TRP A 99 6.64 4.54 5.28
C TRP A 99 8.09 4.46 5.77
N ILE A 100 9.03 4.72 4.89
CA ILE A 100 10.46 4.78 5.22
C ILE A 100 11.10 6.14 4.93
N ASN A 101 10.69 6.80 3.86
CA ASN A 101 11.22 8.09 3.46
C ASN A 101 10.29 8.83 2.49
N GLN A 102 10.57 10.10 2.27
CA GLN A 102 9.92 10.89 1.23
C GLN A 102 10.79 12.08 0.84
N ASP A 103 10.60 12.55 -0.38
CA ASP A 103 11.13 13.81 -0.88
C ASP A 103 10.00 14.63 -1.53
N SER A 104 10.33 15.70 -2.27
CA SER A 104 9.33 16.53 -2.95
C SER A 104 8.59 15.78 -4.06
N THR A 105 9.20 14.77 -4.67
CA THR A 105 8.68 14.05 -5.85
C THR A 105 8.13 12.67 -5.48
N TYR A 106 8.76 11.95 -4.57
CA TYR A 106 8.44 10.57 -4.23
C TYR A 106 8.13 10.36 -2.75
N LYS A 107 7.30 9.36 -2.46
CA LYS A 107 7.24 8.67 -1.18
C LYS A 107 7.79 7.26 -1.34
N TYR A 108 8.53 6.80 -0.34
CA TYR A 108 9.15 5.47 -0.31
C TYR A 108 8.51 4.63 0.79
N PHE A 109 8.09 3.44 0.40
CA PHE A 109 7.45 2.48 1.30
C PHE A 109 8.18 1.15 1.23
N GLU A 110 8.22 0.44 2.34
CA GLU A 110 8.55 -0.97 2.36
C GLU A 110 7.27 -1.78 2.49
N VAL A 111 7.14 -2.81 1.65
CA VAL A 111 6.00 -3.73 1.61
C VAL A 111 6.47 -5.10 2.07
N ILE A 112 5.79 -5.65 3.06
CA ILE A 112 6.06 -6.97 3.62
C ILE A 112 5.18 -7.98 2.89
N LEU A 113 5.81 -9.02 2.35
CA LEU A 113 5.13 -10.12 1.65
C LEU A 113 5.44 -11.45 2.33
N CYS A 114 4.54 -12.39 2.16
CA CYS A 114 4.69 -13.77 2.62
C CYS A 114 4.55 -14.72 1.45
N ASP A 115 5.37 -15.77 1.44
CA ASP A 115 5.26 -16.87 0.48
C ASP A 115 4.27 -17.92 1.01
N PRO A 116 3.10 -18.09 0.38
CA PRO A 116 2.08 -19.02 0.84
C PRO A 116 2.47 -20.49 0.63
N GLN A 117 3.47 -20.77 -0.18
CA GLN A 117 3.91 -22.14 -0.45
C GLN A 117 5.05 -22.59 0.48
N HIS A 118 5.71 -21.65 1.15
CA HIS A 118 6.84 -21.96 2.02
C HIS A 118 6.39 -22.62 3.32
N ASN A 119 7.05 -23.72 3.69
CA ASN A 119 6.71 -24.49 4.90
C ASN A 119 6.80 -23.67 6.20
N ALA A 120 7.74 -22.73 6.29
CA ALA A 120 7.88 -21.85 7.45
C ALA A 120 6.66 -20.93 7.65
N ILE A 121 5.91 -20.64 6.59
CA ILE A 121 4.65 -19.88 6.66
C ILE A 121 3.47 -20.82 6.91
N ARG A 122 3.40 -21.94 6.23
CA ARG A 122 2.28 -22.89 6.31
C ARG A 122 2.15 -23.53 7.69
N LYS A 123 3.29 -23.81 8.36
CA LYS A 123 3.35 -24.45 9.67
C LYS A 123 3.30 -23.48 10.85
N ASP A 124 3.39 -22.18 10.63
CA ASP A 124 3.34 -21.19 11.71
C ASP A 124 1.88 -20.77 11.98
N PRO A 125 1.31 -21.12 13.16
CA PRO A 125 -0.08 -20.83 13.48
C PRO A 125 -0.39 -19.34 13.55
N ARG A 126 0.62 -18.47 13.69
CA ARG A 126 0.43 -17.01 13.77
C ARG A 126 0.25 -16.36 12.40
N ILE A 127 0.68 -17.00 11.31
CA ILE A 127 0.66 -16.42 9.96
C ILE A 127 0.00 -17.34 8.92
N ASN A 128 -0.22 -18.60 9.21
CA ASN A 128 -0.73 -19.57 8.23
C ASN A 128 -2.11 -19.21 7.66
N TRP A 129 -2.85 -18.32 8.31
CA TRP A 129 -4.12 -17.79 7.79
C TRP A 129 -3.97 -17.14 6.41
N ILE A 130 -2.78 -16.55 6.11
CA ILE A 130 -2.53 -15.85 4.84
C ILE A 130 -2.43 -16.81 3.65
N VAL A 131 -2.20 -18.09 3.91
CA VAL A 131 -2.08 -19.14 2.89
C VAL A 131 -3.42 -19.42 2.20
N ASN A 132 -4.53 -19.25 2.90
CA ASN A 132 -5.85 -19.51 2.36
C ASN A 132 -6.12 -18.67 1.09
N SER A 133 -6.76 -19.29 0.10
CA SER A 133 -7.06 -18.65 -1.18
C SER A 133 -7.90 -17.38 -1.06
N VAL A 134 -8.73 -17.29 -0.03
CA VAL A 134 -9.55 -16.09 0.26
C VAL A 134 -8.71 -14.85 0.56
N HIS A 135 -7.43 -15.02 0.90
CA HIS A 135 -6.50 -13.92 1.18
C HIS A 135 -5.62 -13.56 -0.03
N GLN A 136 -5.94 -14.07 -1.22
CA GLN A 136 -5.30 -13.63 -2.46
C GLN A 136 -5.66 -12.18 -2.76
N ARG A 137 -4.66 -11.40 -3.19
CA ARG A 137 -4.86 -10.01 -3.62
C ARG A 137 -5.57 -9.14 -2.59
N ARG A 138 -5.23 -9.28 -1.32
CA ARG A 138 -5.78 -8.45 -0.24
C ARG A 138 -5.57 -6.95 -0.50
N GLU A 139 -4.42 -6.60 -1.07
CA GLU A 139 -4.04 -5.22 -1.41
C GLU A 139 -4.96 -4.58 -2.46
N CYS A 140 -5.54 -5.37 -3.35
CA CYS A 140 -6.44 -4.89 -4.39
C CYS A 140 -7.90 -4.78 -3.92
N ARG A 141 -8.25 -5.47 -2.84
CA ARG A 141 -9.61 -5.53 -2.29
C ARG A 141 -9.80 -4.64 -1.05
N GLY A 142 -8.81 -3.81 -0.72
CA GLY A 142 -8.86 -2.94 0.44
C GLY A 142 -8.85 -3.66 1.79
N LEU A 143 -8.25 -4.85 1.87
CA LEU A 143 -8.21 -5.68 3.08
C LEU A 143 -6.92 -5.51 3.88
N THR A 144 -5.93 -4.81 3.35
CA THR A 144 -4.73 -4.42 4.10
C THR A 144 -5.03 -3.22 5.01
N SER A 145 -4.18 -2.94 5.97
CA SER A 145 -4.30 -1.77 6.84
C SER A 145 -4.41 -0.47 6.04
N ALA A 146 -3.62 -0.32 4.96
CA ALA A 146 -3.68 0.84 4.08
C ALA A 146 -5.04 0.95 3.36
N GLY A 147 -5.57 -0.16 2.86
CA GLY A 147 -6.86 -0.20 2.20
C GLY A 147 -8.02 0.07 3.16
N LYS A 148 -7.98 -0.49 4.36
CA LYS A 148 -8.99 -0.25 5.39
C LYS A 148 -9.04 1.22 5.82
N ALA A 149 -7.89 1.89 5.93
CA ALA A 149 -7.82 3.31 6.23
C ALA A 149 -8.52 4.16 5.16
N SER A 150 -8.35 3.84 3.88
CA SER A 150 -9.03 4.54 2.78
C SER A 150 -10.55 4.32 2.78
N ARG A 151 -11.01 3.19 3.28
CA ARG A 151 -12.44 2.84 3.39
C ARG A 151 -13.12 3.45 4.61
N GLY A 152 -12.38 4.13 5.50
CA GLY A 152 -12.91 4.70 6.73
C GLY A 152 -13.32 3.69 7.79
N LEU A 153 -12.85 2.46 7.72
CA LEU A 153 -13.14 1.43 8.72
C LEU A 153 -12.36 1.69 10.00
N LYS A 154 -13.02 1.57 11.15
CA LYS A 154 -12.43 1.77 12.50
C LYS A 154 -11.94 3.19 12.78
N ALA A 155 -12.37 4.19 12.05
CA ALA A 155 -11.99 5.58 12.29
C ALA A 155 -12.88 6.23 13.36
N GLY A 156 -12.79 5.79 14.62
CA GLY A 156 -13.52 6.33 15.74
C GLY A 156 -14.99 5.87 15.84
N HIS A 157 -15.68 6.29 16.91
CA HIS A 157 -17.06 5.85 17.21
C HIS A 157 -18.12 6.40 16.24
N LYS A 158 -17.83 7.50 15.54
CA LYS A 158 -18.76 8.12 14.56
C LYS A 158 -18.66 7.53 13.15
N MET A 159 -17.59 6.76 12.86
CA MET A 159 -17.37 6.16 11.54
C MET A 159 -17.59 4.64 11.61
N ARG A 160 -18.85 4.24 11.52
CA ARG A 160 -19.26 2.83 11.48
C ARG A 160 -19.49 2.42 10.03
N GLY A 161 -18.81 1.36 9.58
CA GLY A 161 -18.99 0.79 8.26
C GLY A 161 -18.13 1.46 7.17
N SER A 162 -18.54 1.34 5.91
CA SER A 162 -17.81 1.86 4.78
C SER A 162 -17.97 3.38 4.65
N ARG A 163 -17.04 4.02 3.95
CA ARG A 163 -17.08 5.43 3.58
C ARG A 163 -18.42 5.86 2.94
N PHE A 164 -19.15 4.93 2.34
CA PHE A 164 -20.42 5.16 1.67
C PHE A 164 -21.63 4.62 2.42
N ALA A 165 -21.47 4.13 3.63
CA ALA A 165 -22.59 3.59 4.41
C ALA A 165 -23.68 4.64 4.70
N GLY A 166 -23.30 5.93 4.75
CA GLY A 166 -24.24 7.04 4.92
C GLY A 166 -25.14 7.35 3.71
N TRP A 167 -24.86 6.77 2.56
CA TRP A 167 -25.61 7.03 1.32
C TRP A 167 -26.78 6.07 1.09
N LYS A 168 -26.91 5.07 1.93
CA LYS A 168 -27.98 4.05 1.85
C LYS A 168 -29.11 4.27 2.88
N ARG A 169 -29.21 5.46 3.43
CA ARG A 169 -30.37 5.87 4.25
C ARG A 169 -31.24 6.85 3.50
#